data_2f34c012a1d5fbfcf5579e3ee64ef018
#
_entry.id   2f34c012a1d5fbfcf5579e3ee64ef018
#
_cell.length_a   1.000
_cell.length_b   1.000
_cell.length_c   1.000
_cell.angle_alpha   90.00
_cell.angle_beta   90.00
_cell.angle_gamma   90.00
#
_symmetry.space_group_name_H-M   'P 1'
#
loop_
_entity.id
_entity.type
_entity.pdbx_description
1 polymer ?
#
loop_
_entity_poly.entity_id
_entity_poly.type
_entity_poly.pdbx_seq_one_letter_code
_entity_poly.pdbx_strand_id
1 'polypeptide(L)'
;LEGLTILVNNPGFKELVRSPVLLLAFGFGSGLSPKAPGTLGTVAAIPLWLLLAHLSQPISLLIIFISAIAGIAICGAAADKLGVHDHGGIVWDEFVGYWITMTFLPLSYVSLFIGFVLFRMFDILKPWPISWLDKKVSGGVGIMLDDIVAGLAAGVCGRLLYWWLLS
;
A
#
# COMPACT_ATOMS: atom_id res chain seq x y z
N LEU A 1 25.10 13.99 23.41
CA LEU A 1 23.85 13.21 23.47
C LEU A 1 23.64 12.62 22.10
N GLU A 2 24.22 11.46 21.91
CA GLU A 2 24.20 10.70 20.66
C GLU A 2 22.78 10.18 20.43
N GLY A 3 22.17 10.59 19.31
CA GLY A 3 20.93 10.03 18.82
C GLY A 3 21.14 8.55 18.51
N LEU A 4 20.63 7.69 19.38
CA LEU A 4 20.54 6.26 19.14
C LEU A 4 19.56 6.08 17.99
N THR A 5 20.07 6.03 16.78
CA THR A 5 19.31 5.51 15.63
C THR A 5 19.10 4.03 15.93
N ILE A 6 17.96 3.69 16.49
CA ILE A 6 17.54 2.29 16.63
C ILE A 6 17.41 1.79 15.19
N LEU A 7 18.40 1.04 14.74
CA LEU A 7 18.29 0.23 13.53
C LEU A 7 17.22 -0.82 13.84
N VAL A 8 15.97 -0.52 13.50
CA VAL A 8 14.90 -1.49 13.56
C VAL A 8 15.18 -2.53 12.48
N ASN A 9 15.76 -3.65 12.90
CA ASN A 9 16.04 -4.74 11.99
C ASN A 9 14.72 -5.30 11.46
N ASN A 10 14.65 -5.53 10.16
CA ASN A 10 13.54 -6.27 9.57
C ASN A 10 13.39 -7.62 10.27
N PRO A 11 12.16 -8.08 10.52
CA PRO A 11 11.94 -9.42 11.06
C PRO A 11 12.56 -10.46 10.11
N GLY A 12 13.11 -11.51 10.68
CA GLY A 12 13.64 -12.61 9.87
C GLY A 12 12.52 -13.33 9.11
N PHE A 13 12.82 -13.89 7.94
CA PHE A 13 11.84 -14.64 7.14
C PHE A 13 11.12 -15.75 7.93
N LYS A 14 11.82 -16.43 8.83
CA LYS A 14 11.23 -17.47 9.72
C LYS A 14 10.21 -16.86 10.70
N GLU A 15 10.46 -15.66 11.19
CA GLU A 15 9.55 -14.94 12.08
C GLU A 15 8.30 -14.49 11.32
N LEU A 16 8.48 -14.00 10.11
CA LEU A 16 7.40 -13.60 9.20
C LEU A 16 6.42 -14.77 8.98
N VAL A 17 6.94 -15.93 8.57
CA VAL A 17 6.11 -17.12 8.28
C VAL A 17 5.40 -17.67 9.54
N ARG A 18 5.96 -17.47 10.72
CA ARG A 18 5.33 -17.89 12.00
C ARG A 18 4.25 -16.94 12.48
N SER A 19 4.17 -15.73 11.93
CA SER A 19 3.21 -14.72 12.34
C SER A 19 2.34 -14.32 11.15
N PRO A 20 1.07 -14.79 11.06
CA PRO A 20 0.16 -14.42 9.98
C PRO A 20 0.00 -12.89 9.83
N VAL A 21 0.02 -12.17 10.96
CA VAL A 21 -0.04 -10.71 10.96
C VAL A 21 1.17 -10.09 10.25
N LEU A 22 2.39 -10.52 10.59
CA LEU A 22 3.60 -10.01 9.92
C LEU A 22 3.66 -10.47 8.47
N LEU A 23 3.23 -11.69 8.16
CA LEU A 23 3.23 -12.21 6.79
C LEU A 23 2.34 -11.35 5.87
N LEU A 24 1.16 -10.99 6.35
CA LEU A 24 0.24 -10.11 5.61
C LEU A 24 0.74 -8.67 5.57
N ALA A 25 1.13 -8.11 6.73
CA ALA A 25 1.61 -6.73 6.81
C ALA A 25 2.82 -6.49 5.90
N PHE A 26 3.73 -7.46 5.81
CA PHE A 26 4.92 -7.41 4.93
C PHE A 26 4.64 -7.90 3.50
N GLY A 27 3.38 -7.95 3.08
CA GLY A 27 2.99 -8.29 1.71
C GLY A 27 3.63 -9.60 1.24
N PHE A 28 3.45 -10.67 2.03
CA PHE A 28 4.01 -12.01 1.78
C PHE A 28 5.55 -12.04 1.66
N GLY A 29 6.23 -11.06 2.26
CA GLY A 29 7.68 -10.94 2.27
C GLY A 29 8.26 -9.87 1.33
N SER A 30 7.45 -9.24 0.48
CA SER A 30 7.91 -8.13 -0.38
C SER A 30 8.47 -6.95 0.43
N GLY A 31 7.90 -6.70 1.62
CA GLY A 31 8.34 -5.69 2.57
C GLY A 31 9.67 -5.97 3.26
N LEU A 32 10.24 -7.18 3.13
CA LEU A 32 11.57 -7.51 3.67
C LEU A 32 12.71 -6.89 2.87
N SER A 33 12.41 -6.27 1.74
CA SER A 33 13.43 -5.66 0.89
C SER A 33 14.21 -4.58 1.65
N PRO A 34 15.55 -4.61 1.60
CA PRO A 34 16.38 -3.58 2.21
C PRO A 34 16.35 -2.26 1.46
N LYS A 35 15.86 -2.25 0.21
CA LYS A 35 15.74 -1.07 -0.63
C LYS A 35 14.31 -0.95 -1.14
N ALA A 36 13.70 0.22 -0.90
CA ALA A 36 12.37 0.59 -1.39
C ALA A 36 11.30 -0.51 -1.15
N PRO A 37 11.08 -0.98 0.10
CA PRO A 37 10.13 -2.06 0.38
C PRO A 37 8.72 -1.74 -0.12
N GLY A 38 8.23 -0.52 0.04
CA GLY A 38 6.93 -0.09 -0.47
C GLY A 38 6.81 -0.18 -2.00
N THR A 39 7.89 0.11 -2.74
CA THR A 39 7.90 -0.08 -4.20
C THR A 39 7.75 -1.55 -4.56
N LEU A 40 8.45 -2.44 -3.85
CA LEU A 40 8.32 -3.89 -4.05
C LEU A 40 6.96 -4.40 -3.54
N GLY A 41 6.41 -3.82 -2.48
CA GLY A 41 5.04 -4.06 -2.03
C GLY A 41 4.03 -3.76 -3.13
N THR A 42 4.12 -2.58 -3.74
CA THR A 42 3.25 -2.20 -4.85
C THR A 42 3.42 -3.12 -6.07
N VAL A 43 4.64 -3.53 -6.41
CA VAL A 43 4.88 -4.52 -7.47
C VAL A 43 4.23 -5.87 -7.12
N ALA A 44 4.36 -6.33 -5.88
CA ALA A 44 3.74 -7.56 -5.41
C ALA A 44 2.20 -7.50 -5.37
N ALA A 45 1.63 -6.31 -5.29
CA ALA A 45 0.18 -6.10 -5.37
C ALA A 45 -0.38 -6.33 -6.78
N ILE A 46 0.44 -6.19 -7.84
CA ILE A 46 0.00 -6.31 -9.24
C ILE A 46 -0.59 -7.70 -9.57
N PRO A 47 0.07 -8.83 -9.26
CA PRO A 47 -0.51 -10.15 -9.53
C PRO A 47 -1.85 -10.37 -8.84
N LEU A 48 -2.02 -9.88 -7.61
CA LEU A 48 -3.29 -9.99 -6.89
C LEU A 48 -4.35 -9.08 -7.50
N TRP A 49 -3.98 -7.87 -7.95
CA TRP A 49 -4.88 -7.03 -8.73
C TRP A 49 -5.38 -7.74 -9.99
N LEU A 50 -4.49 -8.41 -10.73
CA LEU A 50 -4.89 -9.15 -11.93
C LEU A 50 -5.95 -10.21 -11.62
N LEU A 51 -5.89 -10.87 -10.47
CA LEU A 51 -6.93 -11.80 -10.03
C LEU A 51 -8.23 -11.06 -9.71
N LEU A 52 -8.16 -9.94 -8.98
CA LEU A 52 -9.33 -9.12 -8.64
C LEU A 52 -10.02 -8.57 -9.89
N ALA A 53 -9.25 -8.15 -10.90
CA ALA A 53 -9.76 -7.57 -12.14
C ALA A 53 -10.59 -8.55 -13.00
N HIS A 54 -10.49 -9.85 -12.75
CA HIS A 54 -11.34 -10.87 -13.41
C HIS A 54 -12.69 -11.09 -12.71
N LEU A 55 -12.86 -10.54 -11.50
CA LEU A 55 -14.13 -10.60 -10.77
C LEU A 55 -15.06 -9.49 -11.23
N SER A 56 -16.35 -9.61 -10.92
CA SER A 56 -17.28 -8.50 -11.14
C SER A 56 -16.88 -7.30 -10.29
N GLN A 57 -17.06 -6.10 -10.81
CA GLN A 57 -16.66 -4.85 -10.14
C GLN A 57 -17.19 -4.74 -8.70
N PRO A 58 -18.46 -5.07 -8.36
CA PRO A 58 -18.92 -5.02 -6.98
C PRO A 58 -18.16 -5.97 -6.05
N ILE A 59 -17.79 -7.16 -6.53
CA ILE A 59 -17.04 -8.15 -5.73
C ILE A 59 -15.62 -7.64 -5.49
N SER A 60 -14.96 -7.11 -6.51
CA SER A 60 -13.60 -6.55 -6.37
C SER A 60 -13.59 -5.39 -5.38
N LEU A 61 -14.56 -4.46 -5.48
CA LEU A 61 -14.68 -3.34 -4.55
C LEU A 61 -14.96 -3.81 -3.11
N LEU A 62 -15.78 -4.82 -2.93
CA LEU A 62 -16.04 -5.41 -1.61
C LEU A 62 -14.78 -6.02 -1.01
N ILE A 63 -13.99 -6.76 -1.80
CA ILE A 63 -12.71 -7.34 -1.35
C ILE A 63 -11.73 -6.23 -0.96
N ILE A 64 -11.59 -5.19 -1.77
CA ILE A 64 -10.73 -4.03 -1.47
C ILE A 64 -11.18 -3.36 -0.17
N PHE A 65 -12.48 -3.14 0.01
CA PHE A 65 -13.02 -2.54 1.22
C PHE A 65 -12.74 -3.38 2.46
N ILE A 66 -12.97 -4.70 2.39
CA ILE A 66 -12.66 -5.63 3.49
C ILE A 66 -11.15 -5.63 3.77
N SER A 67 -10.32 -5.62 2.72
CA SER A 67 -8.86 -5.57 2.85
C SER A 67 -8.36 -4.27 3.50
N ALA A 68 -9.02 -3.14 3.23
CA ALA A 68 -8.73 -1.87 3.87
C ALA A 68 -9.08 -1.89 5.37
N ILE A 69 -10.26 -2.40 5.73
CA ILE A 69 -10.67 -2.52 7.15
C ILE A 69 -9.75 -3.51 7.90
N ALA A 70 -9.49 -4.67 7.31
CA ALA A 70 -8.56 -5.65 7.90
C ALA A 70 -7.14 -5.09 8.00
N GLY A 71 -6.72 -4.29 7.01
CA GLY A 71 -5.41 -3.63 6.98
C GLY A 71 -5.18 -2.72 8.19
N ILE A 72 -6.19 -2.03 8.67
CA ILE A 72 -6.09 -1.21 9.90
C ILE A 72 -5.63 -2.07 11.08
N ALA A 73 -6.25 -3.24 11.28
CA ALA A 73 -5.87 -4.14 12.36
C ALA A 73 -4.52 -4.83 12.09
N ILE A 74 -4.25 -5.24 10.86
CA ILE A 74 -3.02 -5.93 10.45
C ILE A 74 -1.81 -5.00 10.60
N CYS A 75 -1.86 -3.79 10.02
CA CYS A 75 -0.75 -2.83 10.08
C CYS A 75 -0.53 -2.33 11.50
N GLY A 76 -1.60 -2.03 12.25
CA GLY A 76 -1.51 -1.63 13.65
C GLY A 76 -0.86 -2.71 14.52
N ALA A 77 -1.35 -3.94 14.44
CA ALA A 77 -0.78 -5.06 15.21
C ALA A 77 0.67 -5.40 14.80
N ALA A 78 1.04 -5.20 13.53
CA ALA A 78 2.41 -5.38 13.06
C ALA A 78 3.32 -4.27 13.62
N ALA A 79 2.89 -3.01 13.59
CA ALA A 79 3.61 -1.87 14.16
C ALA A 79 3.86 -2.05 15.67
N ASP A 80 2.82 -2.44 16.41
CA ASP A 80 2.92 -2.74 17.84
C ASP A 80 3.90 -3.87 18.13
N LYS A 81 3.84 -4.95 17.34
CA LYS A 81 4.73 -6.11 17.50
C LYS A 81 6.18 -5.79 17.20
N LEU A 82 6.44 -4.87 16.27
CA LEU A 82 7.79 -4.40 15.93
C LEU A 82 8.28 -3.28 16.85
N GLY A 83 7.40 -2.71 17.67
CA GLY A 83 7.73 -1.62 18.59
C GLY A 83 8.03 -0.29 17.90
N VAL A 84 7.53 -0.09 16.69
CA VAL A 84 7.70 1.13 15.90
C VAL A 84 6.37 1.57 15.31
N HIS A 85 6.14 2.88 15.25
CA HIS A 85 4.87 3.44 14.80
C HIS A 85 4.59 3.16 13.32
N ASP A 86 5.61 3.29 12.49
CA ASP A 86 5.54 3.05 11.05
C ASP A 86 6.85 2.37 10.61
N HIS A 87 6.76 1.08 10.36
CA HIS A 87 7.90 0.30 9.90
C HIS A 87 7.86 0.22 8.39
N GLY A 88 8.88 0.75 7.72
CA GLY A 88 8.94 0.78 6.26
C GLY A 88 8.81 -0.57 5.54
N GLY A 89 8.75 -1.68 6.25
CA GLY A 89 8.47 -3.01 5.71
C GLY A 89 6.99 -3.41 5.80
N ILE A 90 6.15 -2.63 6.47
CA ILE A 90 4.69 -2.76 6.39
C ILE A 90 4.30 -2.21 5.03
N VAL A 91 3.71 -3.03 4.18
CA VAL A 91 3.39 -2.73 2.77
C VAL A 91 1.98 -3.18 2.37
N TRP A 92 1.15 -3.59 3.33
CA TRP A 92 -0.24 -3.96 3.06
C TRP A 92 -1.10 -2.77 2.64
N ASP A 93 -0.79 -1.59 3.15
CA ASP A 93 -1.35 -0.30 2.78
C ASP A 93 -1.11 0.01 1.30
N GLU A 94 0.12 -0.21 0.80
CA GLU A 94 0.43 -0.04 -0.62
C GLU A 94 -0.34 -1.04 -1.51
N PHE A 95 -0.60 -2.27 -1.02
CA PHE A 95 -1.45 -3.21 -1.76
C PHE A 95 -2.85 -2.63 -1.97
N VAL A 96 -3.47 -2.16 -0.88
CA VAL A 96 -4.82 -1.61 -0.92
C VAL A 96 -4.86 -0.30 -1.71
N GLY A 97 -3.91 0.61 -1.48
CA GLY A 97 -3.81 1.88 -2.18
C GLY A 97 -3.65 1.70 -3.69
N TYR A 98 -2.78 0.78 -4.12
CA TYR A 98 -2.62 0.45 -5.53
C TYR A 98 -3.90 -0.18 -6.13
N TRP A 99 -4.56 -1.10 -5.43
CA TRP A 99 -5.82 -1.68 -5.93
C TRP A 99 -6.92 -0.63 -6.07
N ILE A 100 -7.02 0.32 -5.14
CA ILE A 100 -7.93 1.48 -5.25
C ILE A 100 -7.61 2.27 -6.52
N THR A 101 -6.34 2.60 -6.76
CA THR A 101 -5.89 3.31 -7.97
C THR A 101 -6.38 2.59 -9.23
N MET A 102 -6.21 1.28 -9.27
CA MET A 102 -6.54 0.48 -10.45
C MET A 102 -8.04 0.32 -10.71
N THR A 103 -8.91 0.57 -9.71
CA THR A 103 -10.37 0.57 -9.93
C THR A 103 -10.84 1.67 -10.88
N PHE A 104 -10.05 2.72 -11.07
CA PHE A 104 -10.35 3.84 -11.96
C PHE A 104 -9.86 3.61 -13.39
N LEU A 105 -9.01 2.62 -13.61
CA LEU A 105 -8.31 2.39 -14.87
C LEU A 105 -8.82 1.12 -15.56
N PRO A 106 -8.89 1.11 -16.89
CA PRO A 106 -9.17 -0.13 -17.63
C PRO A 106 -8.01 -1.10 -17.48
N LEU A 107 -8.30 -2.42 -17.56
CA LEU A 107 -7.26 -3.44 -17.48
C LEU A 107 -6.40 -3.44 -18.74
N SER A 108 -5.20 -2.92 -18.65
CA SER A 108 -4.19 -2.91 -19.70
C SER A 108 -2.79 -2.77 -19.12
N TYR A 109 -1.75 -3.17 -19.87
CA TYR A 109 -0.36 -2.97 -19.43
C TYR A 109 -0.01 -1.50 -19.20
N VAL A 110 -0.55 -0.62 -20.05
CA VAL A 110 -0.37 0.83 -19.91
C VAL A 110 -0.99 1.33 -18.60
N SER A 111 -2.20 0.86 -18.28
CA SER A 111 -2.86 1.21 -17.02
C SER A 111 -2.10 0.70 -15.79
N LEU A 112 -1.57 -0.53 -15.84
CA LEU A 112 -0.75 -1.07 -14.75
C LEU A 112 0.48 -0.18 -14.49
N PHE A 113 1.14 0.27 -15.56
CA PHE A 113 2.30 1.16 -15.45
C PHE A 113 1.92 2.56 -14.97
N ILE A 114 0.89 3.18 -15.57
CA ILE A 114 0.41 4.51 -15.16
C ILE A 114 -0.06 4.47 -13.69
N GLY A 115 -0.86 3.48 -13.32
CA GLY A 115 -1.35 3.32 -11.94
C GLY A 115 -0.21 3.15 -10.96
N PHE A 116 0.79 2.34 -11.29
CA PHE A 116 1.98 2.15 -10.45
C PHE A 116 2.75 3.46 -10.25
N VAL A 117 3.08 4.17 -11.33
CA VAL A 117 3.86 5.40 -11.26
C VAL A 117 3.11 6.48 -10.47
N LEU A 118 1.83 6.69 -10.77
CA LEU A 118 1.03 7.71 -10.10
C LEU A 118 0.82 7.38 -8.63
N PHE A 119 0.45 6.14 -8.30
CA PHE A 119 0.28 5.75 -6.91
C PHE A 119 1.57 5.97 -6.11
N ARG A 120 2.72 5.46 -6.58
CA ARG A 120 4.00 5.68 -5.89
C ARG A 120 4.41 7.14 -5.81
N MET A 121 4.07 7.95 -6.80
CA MET A 121 4.32 9.39 -6.76
C MET A 121 3.52 10.05 -5.64
N PHE A 122 2.23 9.79 -5.52
CA PHE A 122 1.38 10.37 -4.47
C PHE A 122 1.76 9.88 -3.08
N ASP A 123 2.08 8.59 -2.94
CA ASP A 123 2.48 7.98 -1.69
C ASP A 123 3.86 8.50 -1.20
N ILE A 124 4.84 8.65 -2.08
CA ILE A 124 6.18 9.13 -1.69
C ILE A 124 6.18 10.65 -1.47
N LEU A 125 5.56 11.43 -2.35
CA LEU A 125 5.56 12.90 -2.27
C LEU A 125 4.57 13.43 -1.22
N LYS A 126 3.56 12.64 -0.90
CA LYS A 126 2.50 12.95 0.08
C LYS A 126 1.99 14.41 -0.05
N PRO A 127 1.51 14.85 -1.25
CA PRO A 127 0.97 16.20 -1.38
C PRO A 127 -0.18 16.41 -0.40
N TRP A 128 -0.48 17.68 -0.06
CA TRP A 128 -1.67 17.94 0.73
C TRP A 128 -2.94 17.41 0.01
N PRO A 129 -3.87 16.71 0.67
CA PRO A 129 -4.05 16.52 2.12
C PRO A 129 -3.34 15.28 2.70
N ILE A 130 -2.65 14.44 1.90
CA ILE A 130 -2.03 13.18 2.35
C ILE A 130 -1.01 13.44 3.46
N SER A 131 -0.11 14.42 3.27
CA SER A 131 0.88 14.79 4.28
C SER A 131 0.28 15.29 5.60
N TRP A 132 -0.92 15.85 5.57
CA TRP A 132 -1.64 16.26 6.77
C TRP A 132 -2.21 15.05 7.52
N LEU A 133 -2.76 14.07 6.79
CA LEU A 133 -3.27 12.82 7.36
C LEU A 133 -2.14 12.02 8.01
N ASP A 134 -1.05 11.83 7.31
CA ASP A 134 0.16 11.13 7.76
C ASP A 134 0.68 11.69 9.12
N LYS A 135 0.60 13.02 9.30
CA LYS A 135 1.04 13.69 10.54
C LYS A 135 0.01 13.70 11.66
N LYS A 136 -1.28 13.57 11.36
CA LYS A 136 -2.36 13.75 12.33
C LYS A 136 -2.99 12.45 12.81
N VAL A 137 -2.95 11.41 11.98
CA VAL A 137 -3.55 10.13 12.27
C VAL A 137 -2.44 9.12 12.54
N SER A 138 -2.53 8.42 13.65
CA SER A 138 -1.52 7.45 14.09
C SER A 138 -2.07 6.02 14.12
N GLY A 139 -1.18 5.04 14.30
CA GLY A 139 -1.53 3.63 14.36
C GLY A 139 -1.95 3.05 13.03
N GLY A 140 -2.60 1.90 13.04
CA GLY A 140 -3.02 1.20 11.82
C GLY A 140 -3.98 2.01 10.93
N VAL A 141 -4.78 2.91 11.52
CA VAL A 141 -5.63 3.84 10.74
C VAL A 141 -4.79 4.83 9.97
N GLY A 142 -3.75 5.40 10.58
CA GLY A 142 -2.84 6.35 9.93
C GLY A 142 -2.11 5.70 8.77
N ILE A 143 -1.51 4.52 9.00
CA ILE A 143 -0.78 3.74 8.00
C ILE A 143 -1.67 3.45 6.78
N MET A 144 -2.92 3.06 6.98
CA MET A 144 -3.84 2.74 5.88
C MET A 144 -4.41 3.98 5.18
N LEU A 145 -4.67 5.06 5.92
CA LEU A 145 -5.47 6.17 5.41
C LEU A 145 -4.73 7.02 4.39
N ASP A 146 -3.44 7.28 4.60
CA ASP A 146 -2.64 8.07 3.67
C ASP A 146 -2.52 7.36 2.31
N ASP A 147 -2.35 6.04 2.27
CA ASP A 147 -2.30 5.24 1.05
C ASP A 147 -3.67 5.09 0.37
N ILE A 148 -4.75 5.02 1.15
CA ILE A 148 -6.12 5.07 0.58
C ILE A 148 -6.33 6.39 -0.15
N VAL A 149 -5.96 7.52 0.46
CA VAL A 149 -6.12 8.85 -0.16
C VAL A 149 -5.15 9.02 -1.33
N ALA A 150 -3.91 8.54 -1.22
CA ALA A 150 -2.96 8.48 -2.33
C ALA A 150 -3.51 7.67 -3.50
N GLY A 151 -4.11 6.52 -3.22
CA GLY A 151 -4.74 5.65 -4.21
C GLY A 151 -5.92 6.29 -4.94
N LEU A 152 -6.79 6.99 -4.20
CA LEU A 152 -7.91 7.75 -4.79
C LEU A 152 -7.39 8.87 -5.69
N ALA A 153 -6.43 9.67 -5.22
CA ALA A 153 -5.83 10.75 -6.00
C ALA A 153 -5.15 10.23 -7.26
N ALA A 154 -4.35 9.17 -7.13
CA ALA A 154 -3.68 8.51 -8.25
C ALA A 154 -4.68 7.93 -9.26
N GLY A 155 -5.78 7.34 -8.78
CA GLY A 155 -6.83 6.79 -9.63
C GLY A 155 -7.53 7.86 -10.47
N VAL A 156 -7.91 8.98 -9.85
CA VAL A 156 -8.53 10.11 -10.56
C VAL A 156 -7.56 10.69 -11.60
N CYS A 157 -6.32 10.99 -11.20
CA CYS A 157 -5.31 11.51 -12.12
C CYS A 157 -5.00 10.52 -13.25
N GLY A 158 -4.91 9.25 -12.92
CA GLY A 158 -4.67 8.17 -13.90
C GLY A 158 -5.80 8.05 -14.91
N ARG A 159 -7.05 8.15 -14.47
CA ARG A 159 -8.22 8.14 -15.36
C ARG A 159 -8.21 9.30 -16.33
N LEU A 160 -7.91 10.51 -15.86
CA LEU A 160 -7.81 11.71 -16.70
C LEU A 160 -6.67 11.61 -17.70
N LEU A 161 -5.49 11.14 -17.24
CA LEU A 161 -4.33 10.93 -18.09
C LEU A 161 -4.59 9.87 -19.16
N TYR A 162 -5.19 8.75 -18.76
CA TYR A 162 -5.55 7.66 -19.69
C TYR A 162 -6.51 8.15 -20.78
N TRP A 163 -7.52 8.91 -20.39
CA TRP A 163 -8.46 9.48 -21.34
C TRP A 163 -7.77 10.45 -22.32
N TRP A 164 -6.88 11.31 -21.82
CA TRP A 164 -6.16 12.29 -22.64
C TRP A 164 -5.17 11.65 -23.62
N LEU A 165 -4.54 10.54 -23.25
CA LEU A 165 -3.54 9.86 -24.09
C LEU A 165 -4.17 8.97 -25.16
N LEU A 166 -5.39 8.45 -24.94
CA LEU A 166 -5.99 7.39 -25.74
C LEU A 166 -7.36 7.75 -26.31
N SER A 167 -7.82 9.01 -26.14
CA SER A 167 -8.96 9.58 -26.86
C SER A 167 -8.47 10.35 -28.07
#